data_e3680397ba90d206199b5e71d8f27697
#
_entry.id   e3680397ba90d206199b5e71d8f27697
#
_cell.length_a   1.000
_cell.length_b   1.000
_cell.length_c   1.000
_cell.angle_alpha   90.00
_cell.angle_beta   90.00
_cell.angle_gamma   90.00
#
_symmetry.space_group_name_H-M   'P 1'
#
loop_
_entity.id
_entity.type
_entity.pdbx_description
1 polymer ?
#
loop_
_entity_poly.entity_id
_entity_poly.type
_entity_poly.pdbx_seq_one_letter_code
_entity_poly.pdbx_strand_id
1 'polypeptide(L)'
;MIALKVVMPGVFLHGRPKVALAEDNVGLRSLFTLRQGDTRRKYIELLGGTDESEEAVNRGLAWLVAHQNKNGSWSLERFHVNCKGKHANCTGAGKVRSDTAATGMALLPFLAAGHTH
;
A
#
# COMPACT_ATOMS: atom_id res chain seq x y z
N MET A 1 -24.46 -9.16 26.91
CA MET A 1 -23.80 -8.63 25.70
C MET A 1 -23.56 -7.16 25.90
N ILE A 2 -22.33 -6.75 26.15
CA ILE A 2 -21.98 -5.36 26.42
C ILE A 2 -21.29 -4.85 25.14
N ALA A 3 -21.96 -3.99 24.41
CA ALA A 3 -21.40 -3.32 23.25
C ALA A 3 -20.41 -2.22 23.73
N LEU A 4 -19.13 -2.46 23.55
CA LEU A 4 -18.09 -1.46 23.84
C LEU A 4 -18.09 -0.40 22.74
N LYS A 5 -18.75 0.74 22.99
CA LYS A 5 -18.67 1.92 22.15
C LYS A 5 -17.33 2.59 22.37
N VAL A 6 -16.38 2.44 21.46
CA VAL A 6 -15.18 3.26 21.45
C VAL A 6 -15.57 4.65 20.92
N VAL A 7 -15.80 5.59 21.84
CA VAL A 7 -15.97 7.00 21.51
C VAL A 7 -14.59 7.63 21.56
N MET A 8 -14.04 7.99 20.42
CA MET A 8 -12.87 8.86 20.37
C MET A 8 -13.30 10.32 20.52
N PRO A 9 -12.86 11.04 21.56
CA PRO A 9 -13.18 12.45 21.71
C PRO A 9 -12.29 13.28 20.77
N GLY A 10 -12.91 14.09 19.92
CA GLY A 10 -12.29 15.31 19.43
C GLY A 10 -11.78 15.37 17.99
N VAL A 11 -12.25 14.55 17.06
CA VAL A 11 -12.00 14.82 15.63
C VAL A 11 -13.32 15.06 14.90
N PHE A 12 -13.65 16.31 14.67
CA PHE A 12 -14.76 16.74 13.83
C PHE A 12 -14.40 16.46 12.37
N LEU A 13 -14.70 15.27 11.87
CA LEU A 13 -14.63 14.94 10.46
C LEU A 13 -16.04 15.01 9.88
N HIS A 14 -16.32 16.08 9.13
CA HIS A 14 -17.55 16.23 8.37
C HIS A 14 -17.79 15.02 7.47
N GLY A 15 -18.87 14.29 7.76
CA GLY A 15 -19.53 13.43 6.80
C GLY A 15 -18.90 12.07 6.49
N ARG A 16 -17.94 11.56 7.29
CA ARG A 16 -17.44 10.20 7.10
C ARG A 16 -18.39 9.16 7.69
N PRO A 17 -18.79 8.14 6.93
CA PRO A 17 -19.60 7.06 7.48
C PRO A 17 -18.81 6.38 8.62
N LYS A 18 -19.47 6.23 9.78
CA LYS A 18 -18.92 5.43 10.87
C LYS A 18 -18.97 3.96 10.44
N VAL A 19 -17.85 3.42 10.03
CA VAL A 19 -17.73 1.97 9.83
C VAL A 19 -17.77 1.33 11.20
N ALA A 20 -18.91 0.78 11.59
CA ALA A 20 -18.99 -0.12 12.70
C ALA A 20 -18.29 -1.43 12.29
N LEU A 21 -17.06 -1.62 12.72
CA LEU A 21 -16.41 -2.93 12.66
C LEU A 21 -17.22 -3.83 13.60
N ALA A 22 -18.02 -4.72 13.04
CA ALA A 22 -18.66 -5.77 13.82
C ALA A 22 -17.57 -6.61 14.48
N GLU A 23 -17.66 -6.80 15.79
CA GLU A 23 -16.74 -7.62 16.60
C GLU A 23 -16.97 -9.12 16.39
N ASP A 24 -17.15 -9.55 15.16
CA ASP A 24 -17.18 -10.98 14.86
C ASP A 24 -15.77 -11.39 14.49
N ASN A 25 -15.17 -12.26 15.30
CA ASN A 25 -13.94 -13.03 15.12
C ASN A 25 -13.37 -13.04 13.69
N VAL A 26 -13.04 -11.86 13.20
CA VAL A 26 -12.43 -11.66 11.90
C VAL A 26 -10.96 -12.01 12.08
N GLY A 27 -10.66 -13.31 12.08
CA GLY A 27 -9.29 -13.78 12.15
C GLY A 27 -8.42 -13.12 11.08
N LEU A 28 -7.13 -13.12 11.26
CA LEU A 28 -6.13 -12.56 10.31
C LEU A 28 -6.43 -12.90 8.83
N ARG A 29 -7.04 -14.05 8.55
CA ARG A 29 -7.49 -14.44 7.20
C ARG A 29 -8.47 -13.46 6.57
N SER A 30 -9.34 -12.86 7.36
CA SER A 30 -10.32 -11.90 6.87
C SER A 30 -9.67 -10.55 6.51
N LEU A 31 -8.64 -10.13 7.23
CA LEU A 31 -7.88 -8.92 6.90
C LEU A 31 -7.15 -9.07 5.55
N PHE A 32 -6.71 -10.27 5.19
CA PHE A 32 -6.10 -10.53 3.89
C PHE A 32 -7.13 -10.59 2.76
N THR A 33 -8.33 -11.13 3.00
CA THR A 33 -9.42 -11.13 2.01
C THR A 33 -9.91 -9.73 1.68
N LEU A 34 -9.87 -8.78 2.61
CA LEU A 34 -10.23 -7.38 2.38
C LEU A 34 -9.27 -6.66 1.41
N ARG A 35 -8.11 -7.25 1.13
CA ARG A 35 -7.10 -6.70 0.22
C ARG A 35 -7.23 -7.22 -1.21
N GLN A 36 -8.21 -8.09 -1.51
CA GLN A 36 -8.34 -8.75 -2.79
C GLN A 36 -9.68 -8.44 -3.49
N GLY A 37 -9.59 -8.30 -4.81
CA GLY A 37 -10.74 -8.23 -5.71
C GLY A 37 -11.78 -7.16 -5.37
N ASP A 38 -13.05 -7.48 -5.57
CA ASP A 38 -14.18 -6.57 -5.38
C ASP A 38 -14.35 -6.11 -3.93
N THR A 39 -13.93 -6.92 -2.96
CA THR A 39 -13.97 -6.57 -1.55
C THR A 39 -13.04 -5.41 -1.25
N ARG A 40 -11.81 -5.45 -1.81
CA ARG A 40 -10.85 -4.36 -1.70
C ARG A 40 -11.42 -3.06 -2.28
N ARG A 41 -12.01 -3.12 -3.49
CA ARG A 41 -12.59 -1.95 -4.16
C ARG A 41 -13.68 -1.29 -3.31
N LYS A 42 -14.64 -2.07 -2.80
CA LYS A 42 -15.70 -1.57 -1.92
C LYS A 42 -15.14 -0.91 -0.65
N TYR A 43 -14.09 -1.48 -0.07
CA TYR A 43 -13.45 -0.90 1.12
C TYR A 43 -12.75 0.42 0.81
N ILE A 44 -12.06 0.52 -0.32
CA ILE A 44 -11.38 1.74 -0.76
C ILE A 44 -12.40 2.86 -0.95
N GLU A 45 -13.49 2.60 -1.67
CA GLU A 45 -14.59 3.55 -1.87
C GLU A 45 -15.21 3.99 -0.53
N LEU A 46 -15.46 3.05 0.38
CA LEU A 46 -16.00 3.33 1.70
C LEU A 46 -15.08 4.20 2.56
N LEU A 47 -13.77 4.04 2.42
CA LEU A 47 -12.76 4.82 3.13
C LEU A 47 -12.40 6.14 2.44
N GLY A 48 -13.06 6.47 1.34
CA GLY A 48 -12.89 7.73 0.62
C GLY A 48 -11.78 7.68 -0.45
N GLY A 49 -11.38 6.48 -0.87
CA GLY A 49 -10.52 6.31 -2.03
C GLY A 49 -11.29 6.58 -3.33
N THR A 50 -10.58 7.02 -4.35
CA THR A 50 -11.10 7.32 -5.69
C THR A 50 -10.33 6.56 -6.74
N ASP A 51 -10.87 6.49 -7.96
CA ASP A 51 -10.18 5.86 -9.09
C ASP A 51 -8.83 6.55 -9.36
N GLU A 52 -8.73 7.87 -9.19
CA GLU A 52 -7.49 8.62 -9.35
C GLU A 52 -6.44 8.23 -8.29
N SER A 53 -6.88 7.99 -7.03
CA SER A 53 -5.98 7.53 -5.98
C SER A 53 -5.45 6.12 -6.25
N GLU A 54 -6.29 5.23 -6.77
CA GLU A 54 -5.90 3.89 -7.17
C GLU A 54 -4.94 3.90 -8.37
N GLU A 55 -5.19 4.77 -9.35
CA GLU A 55 -4.27 4.97 -10.46
C GLU A 55 -2.90 5.49 -9.99
N ALA A 56 -2.88 6.40 -9.01
CA ALA A 56 -1.63 6.87 -8.42
C ALA A 56 -0.86 5.73 -7.72
N VAL A 57 -1.56 4.85 -6.98
CA VAL A 57 -0.96 3.65 -6.38
C VAL A 57 -0.38 2.74 -7.46
N ASN A 58 -1.15 2.47 -8.53
CA ASN A 58 -0.69 1.61 -9.63
C ASN A 58 0.55 2.18 -10.33
N ARG A 59 0.61 3.50 -10.54
CA ARG A 59 1.82 4.16 -11.07
C ARG A 59 3.02 4.00 -10.15
N GLY A 60 2.81 4.11 -8.83
CA GLY A 60 3.85 3.88 -7.82
C GLY A 60 4.38 2.44 -7.83
N LEU A 61 3.48 1.45 -7.90
CA LEU A 61 3.86 0.04 -7.99
C LEU A 61 4.62 -0.25 -9.29
N ALA A 62 4.15 0.29 -10.42
CA ALA A 62 4.83 0.16 -11.71
C ALA A 62 6.26 0.76 -11.66
N TRP A 63 6.42 1.90 -10.98
CA TRP A 63 7.73 2.50 -10.77
C TRP A 63 8.65 1.57 -9.96
N LEU A 64 8.16 0.97 -8.88
CA LEU A 64 8.92 0.00 -8.09
C LEU A 64 9.35 -1.20 -8.93
N VAL A 65 8.44 -1.78 -9.73
CA VAL A 65 8.77 -2.90 -10.65
C VAL A 65 9.88 -2.50 -11.62
N ALA A 66 9.77 -1.31 -12.22
CA ALA A 66 10.77 -0.82 -13.18
C ALA A 66 12.17 -0.61 -12.56
N HIS A 67 12.23 -0.43 -11.23
CA HIS A 67 13.48 -0.19 -10.50
C HIS A 67 13.99 -1.41 -9.74
N GLN A 68 13.37 -2.58 -9.93
CA GLN A 68 13.82 -3.82 -9.34
C GLN A 68 15.13 -4.31 -9.98
N ASN A 69 16.06 -4.79 -9.17
CA ASN A 69 17.27 -5.43 -9.62
C ASN A 69 16.96 -6.80 -10.26
N LYS A 70 17.86 -7.29 -11.11
CA LYS A 70 17.69 -8.61 -11.77
C LYS A 70 17.59 -9.78 -10.79
N ASN A 71 18.12 -9.64 -9.58
CA ASN A 71 18.04 -10.64 -8.51
C ASN A 71 16.77 -10.51 -7.64
N GLY A 72 15.83 -9.63 -8.02
CA GLY A 72 14.57 -9.42 -7.29
C GLY A 72 14.66 -8.44 -6.12
N SER A 73 15.83 -7.93 -5.77
CA SER A 73 15.98 -6.92 -4.70
C SER A 73 15.74 -5.50 -5.20
N TRP A 74 15.67 -4.55 -4.25
CA TRP A 74 15.75 -3.11 -4.52
C TRP A 74 16.95 -2.52 -3.81
N SER A 75 17.44 -1.37 -4.29
CA SER A 75 18.55 -0.64 -3.70
C SER A 75 18.17 0.80 -3.38
N LEU A 76 18.46 1.25 -2.15
CA LEU A 76 18.26 2.65 -1.77
C LEU A 76 19.30 3.57 -2.45
N GLU A 77 20.53 3.08 -2.63
CA GLU A 77 21.60 3.87 -3.24
C GLU A 77 21.54 3.86 -4.77
N ARG A 78 21.29 2.69 -5.36
CA ARG A 78 21.48 2.43 -6.79
C ARG A 78 20.18 2.24 -7.58
N PHE A 79 19.05 2.66 -7.04
CA PHE A 79 17.75 2.50 -7.71
C PHE A 79 17.74 3.08 -9.14
N HIS A 80 18.43 4.19 -9.35
CA HIS A 80 18.49 4.90 -10.63
C HIS A 80 19.16 4.09 -11.75
N VAL A 81 19.97 3.08 -11.43
CA VAL A 81 20.66 2.22 -12.43
C VAL A 81 19.66 1.39 -13.25
N ASN A 82 18.51 1.05 -12.65
CA ASN A 82 17.46 0.29 -13.32
C ASN A 82 16.43 1.17 -14.03
N CYS A 83 16.61 2.49 -14.00
CA CYS A 83 15.71 3.46 -14.62
C CYS A 83 15.68 3.29 -16.14
N LYS A 84 14.57 2.81 -16.72
CA LYS A 84 14.42 2.53 -18.15
C LYS A 84 13.12 3.12 -18.70
N GLY A 85 13.13 3.42 -20.00
CA GLY A 85 11.95 3.87 -20.71
C GLY A 85 11.42 5.22 -20.20
N LYS A 86 10.15 5.29 -19.88
CA LYS A 86 9.48 6.51 -19.39
C LYS A 86 10.06 7.06 -18.07
N HIS A 87 10.82 6.26 -17.35
CA HIS A 87 11.45 6.61 -16.08
C HIS A 87 12.95 6.88 -16.20
N ALA A 88 13.45 7.05 -17.43
CA ALA A 88 14.89 7.20 -17.71
C ALA A 88 15.55 8.46 -17.09
N ASN A 89 14.76 9.33 -16.46
CA ASN A 89 15.21 10.58 -15.86
C ASN A 89 15.35 10.52 -14.33
N CYS A 90 15.39 9.32 -13.75
CA CYS A 90 15.67 9.20 -12.31
C CYS A 90 17.08 9.71 -12.01
N THR A 91 17.16 10.80 -11.27
CA THR A 91 18.43 11.41 -10.86
C THR A 91 18.61 11.29 -9.36
N GLY A 92 19.86 11.27 -8.94
CA GLY A 92 20.20 11.27 -7.52
C GLY A 92 20.35 9.87 -6.93
N ALA A 93 21.61 9.41 -6.82
CA ALA A 93 21.91 8.25 -6.02
C ALA A 93 21.50 8.47 -4.56
N GLY A 94 20.98 7.43 -3.92
CA GLY A 94 20.74 7.45 -2.47
C GLY A 94 22.07 7.45 -1.70
N LYS A 95 22.02 7.87 -0.45
CA LYS A 95 23.19 7.94 0.44
C LYS A 95 23.31 6.71 1.35
N VAL A 96 22.29 5.87 1.41
CA VAL A 96 22.22 4.73 2.32
C VAL A 96 22.39 3.42 1.55
N ARG A 97 23.32 2.60 1.96
CA ARG A 97 23.53 1.25 1.43
C ARG A 97 22.78 0.24 2.28
N SER A 98 21.60 -0.14 1.85
CA SER A 98 20.86 -1.23 2.48
C SER A 98 19.84 -1.81 1.50
N ASP A 99 20.25 -2.82 0.76
CA ASP A 99 19.38 -3.52 -0.19
C ASP A 99 18.31 -4.35 0.56
N THR A 100 18.63 -4.85 1.76
CA THR A 100 17.66 -5.55 2.60
C THR A 100 16.54 -4.63 3.04
N ALA A 101 16.87 -3.44 3.56
CA ALA A 101 15.86 -2.46 3.96
C ALA A 101 15.05 -1.98 2.75
N ALA A 102 15.72 -1.68 1.62
CA ALA A 102 15.05 -1.28 0.38
C ALA A 102 14.04 -2.33 -0.08
N THR A 103 14.45 -3.61 -0.07
CA THR A 103 13.59 -4.72 -0.50
C THR A 103 12.40 -4.89 0.44
N GLY A 104 12.61 -4.85 1.75
CA GLY A 104 11.53 -4.91 2.74
C GLY A 104 10.50 -3.77 2.56
N MET A 105 10.98 -2.55 2.40
CA MET A 105 10.13 -1.37 2.18
C MET A 105 9.38 -1.44 0.84
N ALA A 106 10.03 -1.92 -0.22
CA ALA A 106 9.41 -2.03 -1.54
C ALA A 106 8.32 -3.12 -1.59
N LEU A 107 8.44 -4.20 -0.82
CA LEU A 107 7.45 -5.27 -0.76
C LEU A 107 6.15 -4.85 -0.05
N LEU A 108 6.21 -3.95 0.92
CA LEU A 108 5.04 -3.54 1.70
C LEU A 108 3.89 -3.00 0.84
N PRO A 109 4.09 -2.08 -0.12
CA PRO A 109 3.01 -1.58 -0.96
C PRO A 109 2.41 -2.67 -1.88
N PHE A 110 3.20 -3.64 -2.35
CA PHE A 110 2.67 -4.77 -3.11
C PHE A 110 1.74 -5.63 -2.25
N LEU A 111 2.15 -5.96 -1.02
CA LEU A 111 1.32 -6.70 -0.08
C LEU A 111 0.06 -5.92 0.28
N ALA A 112 0.16 -4.60 0.48
CA ALA A 112 -0.98 -3.74 0.74
C ALA A 112 -1.96 -3.68 -0.44
N ALA A 113 -1.45 -3.74 -1.68
CA ALA A 113 -2.25 -3.79 -2.89
C ALA A 113 -2.84 -5.19 -3.19
N GLY A 114 -2.52 -6.21 -2.38
CA GLY A 114 -3.05 -7.56 -2.50
C GLY A 114 -2.20 -8.53 -3.34
N HIS A 115 -1.00 -8.13 -3.76
CA HIS A 115 -0.07 -9.01 -4.46
C HIS A 115 0.61 -9.92 -3.44
N THR A 116 0.21 -11.18 -3.37
CA THR A 116 0.70 -12.16 -2.39
C THR A 116 1.52 -13.30 -3.00
N HIS A 117 1.56 -13.40 -4.31
CA HIS A 117 2.32 -14.40 -5.09
C HIS A 117 2.47 -13.97 -6.56
#